data_385b8bd07b708273c2ba0c3724f0c114
#
_entry.id   385b8bd07b708273c2ba0c3724f0c114
#
_cell.length_a   1.000
_cell.length_b   1.000
_cell.length_c   1.000
_cell.angle_alpha   90.00
_cell.angle_beta   90.00
_cell.angle_gamma   90.00
#
_symmetry.space_group_name_H-M   'P 1'
#
loop_
_entity.id
_entity.type
_entity.pdbx_description
1 polymer ?
#
loop_
_entity_poly.entity_id
_entity_poly.type
_entity_poly.pdbx_seq_one_letter_code
_entity_poly.pdbx_strand_id
1 'polypeptide(L)'
;KLDVLNRNYIKALTVDCIMSVSIDNKLVYEDWICPLELYFQLLEWNNRIISKYNTSFHYFSDDNGVNPIFSIEFCGNNKWIFKNNLTNNEFNISSDDVKNFYLEYRHQILLHADSSSK
;
A
#
# COMPACT_ATOMS: atom_id res chain seq x y z
N LYS A 1 13.79 5.63 15.65
CA LYS A 1 14.04 5.19 14.29
C LYS A 1 13.41 3.83 14.05
N LEU A 2 12.59 3.77 13.03
CA LEU A 2 11.94 2.52 12.65
C LEU A 2 12.84 1.76 11.69
N ASP A 3 13.18 0.54 12.06
CA ASP A 3 14.02 -0.30 11.25
C ASP A 3 13.23 -1.52 10.79
N VAL A 4 12.51 -1.35 9.69
CA VAL A 4 11.73 -2.45 9.08
C VAL A 4 12.64 -3.52 8.49
N LEU A 5 13.93 -3.23 8.36
CA LEU A 5 14.91 -4.21 7.88
C LEU A 5 15.50 -5.02 9.02
N ASN A 6 15.09 -4.77 10.26
CA ASN A 6 15.45 -5.61 11.39
C ASN A 6 15.01 -7.05 11.11
N ARG A 7 15.88 -8.02 11.43
CA ARG A 7 15.64 -9.43 11.11
C ARG A 7 14.29 -9.95 11.59
N ASN A 8 13.88 -9.58 12.81
CA ASN A 8 12.60 -10.03 13.35
C ASN A 8 11.42 -9.44 12.60
N TYR A 9 11.53 -8.19 12.19
CA TYR A 9 10.50 -7.54 11.39
C TYR A 9 10.41 -8.16 10.00
N ILE A 10 11.55 -8.42 9.36
CA ILE A 10 11.57 -9.07 8.05
C ILE A 10 10.85 -10.41 8.11
N LYS A 11 11.15 -11.22 9.13
CA LYS A 11 10.51 -12.52 9.30
C LYS A 11 8.99 -12.40 9.44
N ALA A 12 8.53 -11.44 10.27
CA ALA A 12 7.09 -11.21 10.46
C ALA A 12 6.42 -10.69 9.18
N LEU A 13 7.12 -9.85 8.42
CA LEU A 13 6.55 -9.20 7.24
C LEU A 13 6.53 -10.08 5.99
N THR A 14 7.16 -11.26 6.03
CA THR A 14 7.09 -12.23 4.92
C THR A 14 5.86 -13.12 5.00
N VAL A 15 5.12 -13.07 6.10
CA VAL A 15 3.88 -13.84 6.26
C VAL A 15 2.71 -13.02 5.74
N ASP A 16 1.94 -13.60 4.83
CA ASP A 16 0.76 -12.93 4.28
C ASP A 16 -0.23 -12.57 5.39
N CYS A 17 -0.86 -11.42 5.24
CA CYS A 17 -1.90 -10.98 6.17
C CYS A 17 -3.00 -10.24 5.40
N ILE A 18 -4.13 -10.07 6.04
CA ILE A 18 -5.24 -9.31 5.47
C ILE A 18 -5.04 -7.85 5.79
N MET A 19 -5.10 -7.01 4.74
CA MET A 19 -5.04 -5.56 4.87
C MET A 19 -6.40 -4.99 4.52
N SER A 20 -6.86 -4.04 5.34
CA SER A 20 -8.08 -3.29 5.07
C SER A 20 -7.72 -1.84 4.77
N VAL A 21 -8.29 -1.30 3.71
CA VAL A 21 -8.14 0.11 3.35
C VAL A 21 -9.52 0.75 3.34
N SER A 22 -9.65 1.85 4.05
CA SER A 22 -10.89 2.64 4.07
C SER A 22 -10.61 4.06 3.60
N ILE A 23 -11.53 4.62 2.81
CA ILE A 23 -11.47 6.00 2.34
C ILE A 23 -12.80 6.64 2.72
N ASP A 24 -12.76 7.74 3.47
CA ASP A 24 -13.96 8.46 3.94
C ASP A 24 -14.93 7.52 4.66
N ASN A 25 -14.41 6.69 5.55
CA ASN A 25 -15.13 5.70 6.33
C ASN A 25 -15.79 4.59 5.50
N LYS A 26 -15.40 4.46 4.24
CA LYS A 26 -15.88 3.40 3.37
C LYS A 26 -14.77 2.40 3.12
N LEU A 27 -15.05 1.11 3.36
CA LEU A 27 -14.10 0.04 3.07
C LEU A 27 -13.95 -0.11 1.56
N VAL A 28 -12.75 0.07 1.03
CA VAL A 28 -12.49 0.01 -0.41
C VAL A 28 -11.63 -1.19 -0.80
N TYR A 29 -10.92 -1.78 0.15
CA TYR A 29 -10.10 -2.96 -0.10
C TYR A 29 -9.99 -3.77 1.18
N GLU A 30 -10.15 -5.08 1.07
CA GLU A 30 -9.86 -5.99 2.16
C GLU A 30 -9.49 -7.35 1.56
N ASP A 31 -8.21 -7.65 1.59
CA ASP A 31 -7.72 -8.91 1.04
C ASP A 31 -6.29 -9.16 1.52
N TRP A 32 -5.76 -10.32 1.13
CA TRP A 32 -4.42 -10.74 1.49
C TRP A 32 -3.36 -9.89 0.79
N ILE A 33 -2.30 -9.59 1.53
CA ILE A 33 -1.10 -8.96 0.98
C ILE A 33 0.12 -9.67 1.54
N CYS A 34 1.26 -9.54 0.84
CA CYS A 34 2.56 -9.82 1.43
C CYS A 34 3.10 -8.49 1.95
N PRO A 35 3.17 -8.27 3.28
CA PRO A 35 3.50 -6.96 3.83
C PRO A 35 4.85 -6.41 3.37
N LEU A 36 5.86 -7.26 3.26
CA LEU A 36 7.19 -6.82 2.85
C LEU A 36 7.23 -6.43 1.39
N GLU A 37 6.58 -7.20 0.50
CA GLU A 37 6.49 -6.86 -0.92
C GLU A 37 5.82 -5.50 -1.10
N LEU A 38 4.68 -5.31 -0.44
CA LEU A 38 3.95 -4.05 -0.54
C LEU A 38 4.76 -2.89 0.03
N TYR A 39 5.47 -3.12 1.13
CA TYR A 39 6.32 -2.10 1.73
C TYR A 39 7.36 -1.57 0.74
N PHE A 40 8.11 -2.46 0.09
CA PHE A 40 9.15 -2.03 -0.85
C PHE A 40 8.57 -1.34 -2.08
N GLN A 41 7.45 -1.81 -2.59
CA GLN A 41 6.78 -1.17 -3.72
C GLN A 41 6.27 0.23 -3.36
N LEU A 42 5.68 0.38 -2.17
CA LEU A 42 5.21 1.68 -1.70
C LEU A 42 6.37 2.64 -1.41
N LEU A 43 7.47 2.13 -0.86
CA LEU A 43 8.66 2.95 -0.61
C LEU A 43 9.21 3.52 -1.91
N GLU A 44 9.34 2.69 -2.94
CA GLU A 44 9.82 3.14 -4.24
C GLU A 44 8.89 4.19 -4.84
N TRP A 45 7.58 3.94 -4.78
CA TRP A 45 6.60 4.89 -5.28
C TRP A 45 6.64 6.21 -4.51
N ASN A 46 6.76 6.15 -3.18
CA ASN A 46 6.83 7.34 -2.35
C ASN A 46 8.04 8.20 -2.73
N ASN A 47 9.18 7.59 -3.00
CA ASN A 47 10.37 8.30 -3.45
C ASN A 47 10.17 8.95 -4.82
N ARG A 48 9.43 8.30 -5.71
CA ARG A 48 9.10 8.87 -7.02
C ARG A 48 8.13 10.04 -6.91
N ILE A 49 7.12 9.93 -6.05
CA ILE A 49 6.09 10.97 -5.92
C ILE A 49 6.66 12.24 -5.29
N ILE A 50 7.73 12.13 -4.49
CA ILE A 50 8.43 13.29 -3.95
C ILE A 50 9.19 14.05 -5.05
N SER A 51 9.80 13.32 -5.99
CA SER A 51 10.62 13.92 -7.06
C SER A 51 9.83 14.20 -8.33
N LYS A 52 8.81 13.42 -8.61
CA LYS A 52 7.94 13.57 -9.78
C LYS A 52 6.49 13.38 -9.35
N TYR A 53 5.73 14.46 -9.38
CA TYR A 53 4.31 14.40 -9.05
C TYR A 53 3.57 13.45 -9.96
N ASN A 54 2.44 12.95 -9.47
CA ASN A 54 1.43 12.33 -10.33
C ASN A 54 1.87 10.98 -10.89
N THR A 55 2.75 10.31 -10.17
CA THR A 55 3.15 8.95 -10.51
C THR A 55 2.14 7.97 -9.90
N SER A 56 1.52 7.15 -10.72
CA SER A 56 0.58 6.14 -10.24
C SER A 56 1.30 4.99 -9.54
N PHE A 57 0.60 4.35 -8.62
CA PHE A 57 1.09 3.18 -7.89
C PHE A 57 0.29 1.95 -8.28
N HIS A 58 0.98 0.83 -8.47
CA HIS A 58 0.37 -0.47 -8.73
C HIS A 58 1.01 -1.50 -7.82
N TYR A 59 0.18 -2.18 -7.02
CA TYR A 59 0.70 -3.26 -6.18
C TYR A 59 0.62 -4.58 -6.95
N PHE A 60 1.77 -5.21 -7.13
CA PHE A 60 1.90 -6.51 -7.78
C PHE A 60 2.30 -7.55 -6.73
N SER A 61 1.58 -8.67 -6.74
CA SER A 61 1.93 -9.82 -5.93
C SER A 61 2.31 -10.98 -6.86
N ASP A 62 3.26 -11.79 -6.43
CA ASP A 62 3.68 -12.97 -7.19
C ASP A 62 2.51 -13.89 -7.49
N ASP A 63 1.53 -13.97 -6.57
CA ASP A 63 0.37 -14.84 -6.72
C ASP A 63 -0.61 -14.37 -7.79
N ASN A 64 -0.56 -13.10 -8.17
CA ASN A 64 -1.50 -12.52 -9.15
C ASN A 64 -0.86 -12.27 -10.52
N GLY A 65 0.36 -12.73 -10.73
CA GLY A 65 1.06 -12.63 -12.01
C GLY A 65 1.36 -11.18 -12.41
N VAL A 66 1.02 -10.84 -13.66
CA VAL A 66 1.29 -9.51 -14.20
C VAL A 66 0.22 -8.48 -13.92
N ASN A 67 -0.88 -8.88 -13.28
CA ASN A 67 -2.00 -7.99 -12.98
C ASN A 67 -1.84 -7.40 -11.60
N PRO A 68 -1.95 -6.06 -11.44
CA PRO A 68 -1.88 -5.47 -10.10
C PRO A 68 -3.13 -5.83 -9.29
N ILE A 69 -2.94 -6.00 -7.99
CA ILE A 69 -4.02 -6.33 -7.05
C ILE A 69 -4.85 -5.08 -6.76
N PHE A 70 -4.17 -3.96 -6.51
CA PHE A 70 -4.83 -2.66 -6.41
C PHE A 70 -3.89 -1.58 -6.95
N SER A 71 -4.46 -0.41 -7.24
CA SER A 71 -3.70 0.70 -7.80
C SER A 71 -4.17 2.02 -7.20
N ILE A 72 -3.28 2.98 -7.17
CA ILE A 72 -3.59 4.38 -6.85
C ILE A 72 -3.17 5.16 -8.09
N GLU A 73 -4.14 5.62 -8.88
CA GLU A 73 -3.88 6.15 -10.21
C GLU A 73 -4.16 7.64 -10.27
N PHE A 74 -3.23 8.36 -10.88
CA PHE A 74 -3.41 9.77 -11.17
C PHE A 74 -4.21 9.93 -12.47
N CYS A 75 -5.29 10.71 -12.40
CA CYS A 75 -6.22 10.87 -13.52
C CYS A 75 -6.18 12.28 -14.13
N GLY A 76 -5.19 13.10 -13.78
CA GLY A 76 -5.12 14.49 -14.22
C GLY A 76 -5.92 15.45 -13.35
N ASN A 77 -5.66 16.75 -13.44
CA ASN A 77 -6.40 17.79 -12.72
C ASN A 77 -6.46 17.56 -11.20
N ASN A 78 -5.36 17.08 -10.62
CA ASN A 78 -5.27 16.74 -9.19
C ASN A 78 -6.27 15.68 -8.74
N LYS A 79 -6.76 14.87 -9.67
CA LYS A 79 -7.69 13.77 -9.37
C LYS A 79 -6.93 12.47 -9.26
N TRP A 80 -7.25 11.72 -8.21
CA TRP A 80 -6.69 10.41 -7.97
C TRP A 80 -7.82 9.41 -7.74
N ILE A 81 -7.60 8.16 -8.15
CA ILE A 81 -8.53 7.08 -7.85
C ILE A 81 -7.78 5.94 -7.18
N PHE A 82 -8.45 5.28 -6.24
CA PHE A 82 -8.03 3.99 -5.70
C PHE A 82 -8.81 2.93 -6.44
N LYS A 83 -8.11 2.00 -7.05
CA LYS A 83 -8.71 0.97 -7.87
C LYS A 83 -8.47 -0.39 -7.25
N ASN A 84 -9.55 -1.06 -6.81
CA ASN A 84 -9.50 -2.43 -6.34
C ASN A 84 -9.68 -3.36 -7.54
N ASN A 85 -8.60 -3.94 -8.03
CA ASN A 85 -8.63 -4.76 -9.24
C ASN A 85 -9.22 -6.14 -9.02
N LEU A 86 -9.34 -6.57 -7.76
CA LEU A 86 -9.98 -7.85 -7.43
C LEU A 86 -11.50 -7.79 -7.58
N THR A 87 -12.07 -6.61 -7.38
CA THR A 87 -13.53 -6.39 -7.46
C THR A 87 -13.92 -5.50 -8.65
N ASN A 88 -12.94 -4.93 -9.34
CA ASN A 88 -13.13 -3.95 -10.42
C ASN A 88 -13.86 -2.68 -9.97
N ASN A 89 -13.70 -2.30 -8.71
CA ASN A 89 -14.29 -1.07 -8.17
C ASN A 89 -13.27 0.05 -8.12
N GLU A 90 -13.74 1.27 -8.35
CA GLU A 90 -12.93 2.49 -8.33
C GLU A 90 -13.52 3.47 -7.33
N PHE A 91 -12.65 4.16 -6.62
CA PHE A 91 -13.03 5.11 -5.56
C PHE A 91 -12.18 6.37 -5.68
N ASN A 92 -12.81 7.53 -5.49
CA ASN A 92 -12.04 8.78 -5.42
C ASN A 92 -11.22 8.81 -4.15
N ILE A 93 -9.98 9.27 -4.25
CA ILE A 93 -9.09 9.44 -3.11
C ILE A 93 -8.46 10.83 -3.20
N SER A 94 -8.37 11.53 -2.09
CA SER A 94 -7.80 12.87 -2.06
C SER A 94 -6.29 12.82 -2.26
N SER A 95 -5.71 13.93 -2.76
CA SER A 95 -4.26 13.99 -2.92
C SER A 95 -3.55 13.95 -1.58
N ASP A 96 -4.17 14.44 -0.51
CA ASP A 96 -3.60 14.35 0.84
C ASP A 96 -3.52 12.90 1.30
N ASP A 97 -4.57 12.13 1.07
CA ASP A 97 -4.58 10.69 1.41
C ASP A 97 -3.53 9.92 0.59
N VAL A 98 -3.36 10.28 -0.68
CA VAL A 98 -2.32 9.70 -1.53
C VAL A 98 -0.93 9.97 -0.95
N LYS A 99 -0.66 11.21 -0.57
CA LYS A 99 0.63 11.60 0.00
C LYS A 99 0.92 10.89 1.32
N ASN A 100 -0.10 10.59 2.09
CA ASN A 100 0.05 9.96 3.40
C ASN A 100 -0.06 8.43 3.36
N PHE A 101 -0.39 7.86 2.22
CA PHE A 101 -0.66 6.43 2.12
C PHE A 101 0.53 5.57 2.57
N TYR A 102 1.72 5.88 2.07
CA TYR A 102 2.92 5.15 2.45
C TYR A 102 3.21 5.27 3.95
N LEU A 103 3.10 6.49 4.51
CA LEU A 103 3.40 6.71 5.93
C LEU A 103 2.40 5.99 6.82
N GLU A 104 1.14 6.01 6.46
CA GLU A 104 0.08 5.31 7.19
C GLU A 104 0.31 3.80 7.12
N TYR A 105 0.60 3.27 5.94
CA TYR A 105 0.91 1.86 5.77
C TYR A 105 2.11 1.46 6.62
N ARG A 106 3.17 2.24 6.55
CA ARG A 106 4.40 1.98 7.30
C ARG A 106 4.12 1.91 8.79
N HIS A 107 3.33 2.84 9.30
CA HIS A 107 2.94 2.86 10.71
C HIS A 107 2.19 1.57 11.09
N GLN A 108 1.20 1.20 10.31
CA GLN A 108 0.38 0.01 10.57
C GLN A 108 1.21 -1.28 10.46
N ILE A 109 2.09 -1.36 9.49
CA ILE A 109 2.88 -2.57 9.29
C ILE A 109 3.91 -2.78 10.40
N LEU A 110 4.44 -1.72 10.96
CA LEU A 110 5.35 -1.83 12.09
C LEU A 110 4.64 -2.30 13.35
N LEU A 111 3.40 -1.87 13.57
CA LEU A 111 2.58 -2.38 14.66
C LEU A 111 2.30 -3.87 14.47
N HIS A 112 1.99 -4.29 13.25
CA HIS A 112 1.77 -5.69 12.91
C HIS A 112 3.03 -6.53 13.17
N ALA A 113 4.18 -6.08 12.68
CA ALA A 113 5.44 -6.79 12.85
C ALA A 113 5.83 -6.90 14.32
N ASP A 114 5.63 -5.84 15.09
CA ASP A 114 5.92 -5.80 16.51
C ASP A 114 5.05 -6.81 17.28
N SER A 115 3.76 -6.86 16.96
CA SER A 115 2.84 -7.84 17.55
C SER A 115 3.22 -9.27 17.20
N SER A 116 3.66 -9.52 15.96
CA SER A 116 3.99 -10.87 15.48
C SER A 116 5.34 -11.36 15.98
N SER A 117 6.25 -10.46 16.37
CA SER A 117 7.59 -10.82 16.83
C SER A 117 7.64 -11.17 18.32
N LYS A 118 6.55 -10.98 19.04
CA LYS A 118 6.46 -11.26 20.49
C LYS A 118 6.13 -12.71 20.77
#